data_5eda4fdba3713fe733179afbce6ff649
#
_entry.id   5eda4fdba3713fe733179afbce6ff649
#
_cell.length_a   1.000
_cell.length_b   1.000
_cell.length_c   1.000
_cell.angle_alpha   90.00
_cell.angle_beta   90.00
_cell.angle_gamma   90.00
#
_symmetry.space_group_name_H-M   'P 1'
#
loop_
_entity.id
_entity.type
_entity.pdbx_description
1 polymer ?
#
loop_
_entity_poly.entity_id
_entity_poly.type
_entity_poly.pdbx_seq_one_letter_code
_entity_poly.pdbx_strand_id
1 'polypeptide(L)'
;MFYIGNHVSSSGGFEAMGRKTTALGGNTFAFFTRNPRGGKVKELDLADVERLLVWMREHEFGKIVAHAPYTMNLCAAKEDIRTFSKEMFKDDLKRMEYLPGNFYNFHPGSHVGQGAEAGISLIAEAMNEVLWPECQTTVLLETMAGKGSEIGGTFEEIRAILDLVDCKDKVGVCLDTCHVWDGGYDIVNHLDEVLMEFDRVIGLERLCSIHLNDSMNPLAAHKDRHQKLGEGNIGAEAMKRIVTHPALYGKPFILETPNEDEGYAKEIALVKEWV
;
A
#
# COMPACT_ATOMS: atom_id res chain seq x y z
N MET A 1 -6.49 11.73 -15.05
CA MET A 1 -7.63 11.49 -14.12
C MET A 1 -7.07 11.34 -12.72
N PHE A 2 -7.75 11.85 -11.71
CA PHE A 2 -7.36 11.70 -10.30
C PHE A 2 -8.08 10.51 -9.68
N TYR A 3 -7.36 9.68 -8.92
CA TYR A 3 -7.89 8.47 -8.30
C TYR A 3 -7.76 8.57 -6.78
N ILE A 4 -8.90 8.50 -6.08
CA ILE A 4 -8.98 8.55 -4.62
C ILE A 4 -10.00 7.52 -4.12
N GLY A 5 -9.69 6.89 -3.01
CA GLY A 5 -10.58 5.97 -2.32
C GLY A 5 -10.07 5.64 -0.93
N ASN A 6 -10.65 4.64 -0.32
CA ASN A 6 -10.28 4.22 1.03
C ASN A 6 -10.15 2.70 1.12
N HIS A 7 -9.70 2.23 2.26
CA HIS A 7 -9.68 0.80 2.55
C HIS A 7 -11.12 0.31 2.81
N VAL A 8 -11.63 -0.64 2.01
CA VAL A 8 -12.99 -1.15 2.10
C VAL A 8 -13.05 -2.61 2.57
N SER A 9 -14.10 -2.97 3.27
CA SER A 9 -14.30 -4.34 3.73
C SER A 9 -14.69 -5.28 2.58
N SER A 10 -13.97 -6.39 2.43
CA SER A 10 -14.29 -7.46 1.47
C SER A 10 -15.41 -8.41 1.94
N SER A 11 -16.02 -8.19 3.10
CA SER A 11 -17.02 -9.08 3.67
C SER A 11 -18.27 -9.24 2.81
N GLY A 12 -18.68 -8.19 2.09
CA GLY A 12 -19.83 -8.16 1.21
C GLY A 12 -19.59 -8.70 -0.22
N GLY A 13 -18.34 -9.05 -0.55
CA GLY A 13 -17.94 -9.49 -1.88
C GLY A 13 -17.29 -8.38 -2.73
N PHE A 14 -16.88 -8.75 -3.94
CA PHE A 14 -16.10 -7.91 -4.82
C PHE A 14 -16.92 -6.77 -5.44
N GLU A 15 -18.05 -7.07 -6.03
CA GLU A 15 -18.96 -6.04 -6.58
C GLU A 15 -19.38 -5.03 -5.50
N ALA A 16 -19.66 -5.51 -4.28
CA ALA A 16 -20.05 -4.65 -3.17
C ALA A 16 -18.96 -3.64 -2.79
N MET A 17 -17.66 -4.00 -2.90
CA MET A 17 -16.55 -3.07 -2.69
C MET A 17 -16.57 -1.94 -3.71
N GLY A 18 -16.73 -2.25 -5.00
CA GLY A 18 -16.82 -1.25 -6.07
C GLY A 18 -18.00 -0.29 -5.87
N ARG A 19 -19.20 -0.85 -5.59
CA ARG A 19 -20.41 -0.05 -5.32
C ARG A 19 -20.26 0.83 -4.09
N LYS A 20 -19.68 0.31 -3.01
CA LYS A 20 -19.40 1.08 -1.79
C LYS A 20 -18.45 2.23 -2.06
N THR A 21 -17.35 1.98 -2.76
CA THR A 21 -16.38 3.01 -3.15
C THR A 21 -17.05 4.14 -3.95
N THR A 22 -17.86 3.80 -4.95
CA THR A 22 -18.63 4.79 -5.73
C THR A 22 -19.59 5.58 -4.85
N ALA A 23 -20.30 4.93 -3.92
CA ALA A 23 -21.22 5.60 -3.00
C ALA A 23 -20.51 6.58 -2.06
N LEU A 24 -19.26 6.33 -1.69
CA LEU A 24 -18.41 7.24 -0.92
C LEU A 24 -17.76 8.34 -1.76
N GLY A 25 -17.98 8.32 -3.08
CA GLY A 25 -17.40 9.28 -4.02
C GLY A 25 -16.02 8.89 -4.53
N GLY A 26 -15.50 7.71 -4.22
CA GLY A 26 -14.21 7.22 -4.69
C GLY A 26 -14.26 6.57 -6.08
N ASN A 27 -13.09 6.33 -6.66
CA ASN A 27 -12.88 5.64 -7.93
C ASN A 27 -11.62 4.74 -7.92
N THR A 28 -11.14 4.40 -6.76
CA THR A 28 -10.16 3.37 -6.44
C THR A 28 -10.37 2.93 -4.99
N PHE A 29 -9.80 1.81 -4.58
CA PHE A 29 -9.88 1.36 -3.19
C PHE A 29 -8.76 0.38 -2.86
N ALA A 30 -8.49 0.20 -1.55
CA ALA A 30 -7.76 -0.95 -1.05
C ALA A 30 -8.69 -1.92 -0.31
N PHE A 31 -8.28 -3.17 -0.21
CA PHE A 31 -8.99 -4.21 0.52
C PHE A 31 -8.03 -5.29 1.02
N PHE A 32 -8.33 -5.93 2.14
CA PHE A 32 -7.57 -7.09 2.58
C PHE A 32 -7.96 -8.35 1.79
N THR A 33 -6.95 -9.05 1.27
CA THR A 33 -7.14 -10.32 0.54
C THR A 33 -7.76 -11.42 1.42
N ARG A 34 -7.54 -11.32 2.73
CA ARG A 34 -8.01 -12.24 3.76
C ARG A 34 -8.24 -11.50 5.06
N ASN A 35 -8.68 -12.20 6.12
CA ASN A 35 -8.79 -11.58 7.44
C ASN A 35 -7.44 -10.96 7.84
N PRO A 36 -7.37 -9.62 8.11
CA PRO A 36 -6.11 -8.93 8.40
C PRO A 36 -5.39 -9.42 9.67
N ARG A 37 -6.12 -10.13 10.56
CA ARG A 37 -5.58 -10.70 11.80
C ARG A 37 -5.48 -12.23 11.78
N GLY A 38 -5.64 -12.85 10.60
CA GLY A 38 -5.61 -14.30 10.46
C GLY A 38 -5.45 -14.77 9.04
N GLY A 39 -5.09 -16.05 8.84
CA GLY A 39 -4.78 -16.61 7.54
C GLY A 39 -5.97 -17.15 6.75
N LYS A 40 -7.17 -17.19 7.31
CA LYS A 40 -8.35 -17.75 6.62
C LYS A 40 -8.84 -16.83 5.51
N VAL A 41 -9.14 -17.42 4.37
CA VAL A 41 -9.69 -16.75 3.20
C VAL A 41 -10.97 -17.47 2.76
N LYS A 42 -11.92 -16.71 2.20
CA LYS A 42 -13.12 -17.27 1.55
C LYS A 42 -12.76 -17.76 0.14
N GLU A 43 -13.47 -18.76 -0.34
CA GLU A 43 -13.41 -19.14 -1.75
C GLU A 43 -13.81 -17.95 -2.64
N LEU A 44 -13.16 -17.82 -3.80
CA LEU A 44 -13.47 -16.75 -4.75
C LEU A 44 -14.79 -17.07 -5.48
N ASP A 45 -15.74 -16.16 -5.43
CA ASP A 45 -16.87 -16.14 -6.35
C ASP A 45 -16.43 -15.41 -7.63
N LEU A 46 -16.09 -16.19 -8.68
CA LEU A 46 -15.61 -15.64 -9.94
C LEU A 46 -16.66 -14.78 -10.66
N ALA A 47 -17.94 -15.09 -10.49
CA ALA A 47 -19.01 -14.26 -11.03
C ALA A 47 -19.10 -12.90 -10.34
N ASP A 48 -18.82 -12.86 -9.03
CA ASP A 48 -18.75 -11.60 -8.27
C ASP A 48 -17.52 -10.77 -8.66
N VAL A 49 -16.38 -11.42 -8.88
CA VAL A 49 -15.17 -10.76 -9.41
C VAL A 49 -15.44 -10.13 -10.78
N GLU A 50 -16.09 -10.87 -11.70
CA GLU A 50 -16.43 -10.33 -13.03
C GLU A 50 -17.38 -9.12 -12.93
N ARG A 51 -18.38 -9.16 -12.02
CA ARG A 51 -19.25 -7.99 -11.77
C ARG A 51 -18.47 -6.78 -11.29
N LEU A 52 -17.46 -6.97 -10.42
CA LEU A 52 -16.56 -5.87 -10.04
C LEU A 52 -15.80 -5.32 -11.24
N LEU A 53 -15.20 -6.19 -12.07
CA LEU A 53 -14.45 -5.76 -13.26
C LEU A 53 -15.32 -4.96 -14.24
N VAL A 54 -16.59 -5.38 -14.45
CA VAL A 54 -17.56 -4.61 -15.23
C VAL A 54 -17.82 -3.25 -14.59
N TRP A 55 -18.11 -3.24 -13.28
CA TRP A 55 -18.37 -2.01 -12.52
C TRP A 55 -17.20 -1.02 -12.60
N MET A 56 -15.97 -1.50 -12.45
CA MET A 56 -14.77 -0.65 -12.54
C MET A 56 -14.63 -0.01 -13.92
N ARG A 57 -14.89 -0.75 -15.01
CA ARG A 57 -14.85 -0.20 -16.38
C ARG A 57 -15.92 0.87 -16.60
N GLU A 58 -17.16 0.61 -16.16
CA GLU A 58 -18.30 1.53 -16.33
C GLU A 58 -18.17 2.83 -15.53
N HIS A 59 -17.43 2.79 -14.41
CA HIS A 59 -17.26 3.93 -13.50
C HIS A 59 -15.84 4.52 -13.53
N GLU A 60 -15.04 4.18 -14.55
CA GLU A 60 -13.70 4.71 -14.78
C GLU A 60 -12.76 4.59 -13.56
N PHE A 61 -12.79 3.44 -12.90
CA PHE A 61 -11.92 3.17 -11.77
C PHE A 61 -10.45 3.15 -12.19
N GLY A 62 -9.59 3.67 -11.30
CA GLY A 62 -8.15 3.41 -11.33
C GLY A 62 -7.82 1.98 -10.88
N LYS A 63 -6.54 1.69 -10.82
CA LYS A 63 -6.05 0.43 -10.24
C LYS A 63 -6.44 0.34 -8.77
N ILE A 64 -6.84 -0.84 -8.33
CA ILE A 64 -7.14 -1.13 -6.93
C ILE A 64 -5.95 -1.79 -6.25
N VAL A 65 -5.91 -1.73 -4.93
CA VAL A 65 -4.80 -2.23 -4.12
C VAL A 65 -5.30 -3.34 -3.19
N ALA A 66 -4.91 -4.57 -3.46
CA ALA A 66 -5.08 -5.65 -2.51
C ALA A 66 -4.00 -5.54 -1.43
N HIS A 67 -4.35 -5.59 -0.16
CA HIS A 67 -3.40 -5.48 0.94
C HIS A 67 -3.21 -6.83 1.64
N ALA A 68 -1.97 -7.19 1.89
CA ALA A 68 -1.61 -8.36 2.68
C ALA A 68 -2.11 -8.23 4.13
N PRO A 69 -2.40 -9.33 4.82
CA PRO A 69 -2.75 -9.27 6.24
C PRO A 69 -1.55 -8.82 7.07
N TYR A 70 -1.79 -8.10 8.16
CA TYR A 70 -0.75 -7.63 9.10
C TYR A 70 0.07 -8.75 9.74
N THR A 71 -0.45 -9.98 9.68
CA THR A 71 0.26 -11.16 10.21
C THR A 71 1.33 -11.72 9.28
N MET A 72 1.39 -11.23 8.02
CA MET A 72 2.42 -11.63 7.08
C MET A 72 3.75 -10.97 7.43
N ASN A 73 4.79 -11.79 7.66
CA ASN A 73 6.15 -11.32 7.91
C ASN A 73 7.15 -12.24 7.22
N LEU A 74 7.61 -11.84 6.03
CA LEU A 74 8.51 -12.61 5.18
C LEU A 74 9.94 -12.71 5.76
N CYS A 75 10.31 -11.82 6.69
CA CYS A 75 11.61 -11.83 7.34
C CYS A 75 11.57 -12.17 8.85
N ALA A 76 10.50 -12.81 9.31
CA ALA A 76 10.40 -13.25 10.70
C ALA A 76 11.60 -14.13 11.12
N ALA A 77 12.03 -14.03 12.38
CA ALA A 77 13.13 -14.86 12.89
C ALA A 77 12.79 -16.36 12.87
N LYS A 78 11.52 -16.72 13.06
CA LYS A 78 11.05 -18.10 13.05
C LYS A 78 10.71 -18.56 11.64
N GLU A 79 11.26 -19.70 11.26
CA GLU A 79 11.09 -20.29 9.93
C GLU A 79 9.63 -20.68 9.63
N ASP A 80 8.91 -21.21 10.61
CA ASP A 80 7.50 -21.57 10.47
C ASP A 80 6.62 -20.34 10.11
N ILE A 81 6.92 -19.18 10.69
CA ILE A 81 6.23 -17.91 10.36
C ILE A 81 6.58 -17.47 8.94
N ARG A 82 7.84 -17.57 8.53
CA ARG A 82 8.25 -17.23 7.13
C ARG A 82 7.58 -18.15 6.11
N THR A 83 7.59 -19.46 6.37
CA THR A 83 6.95 -20.45 5.50
C THR A 83 5.46 -20.16 5.34
N PHE A 84 4.76 -19.94 6.45
CA PHE A 84 3.34 -19.58 6.43
C PHE A 84 3.09 -18.25 5.68
N SER A 85 3.95 -17.25 5.87
CA SER A 85 3.87 -15.96 5.18
C SER A 85 4.07 -16.11 3.67
N LYS A 86 5.01 -16.95 3.23
CA LYS A 86 5.24 -17.24 1.80
C LYS A 86 4.05 -17.97 1.18
N GLU A 87 3.45 -18.93 1.88
CA GLU A 87 2.24 -19.63 1.41
C GLU A 87 1.07 -18.67 1.24
N MET A 88 0.85 -17.77 2.21
CA MET A 88 -0.17 -16.72 2.10
C MET A 88 0.09 -15.80 0.91
N PHE A 89 1.31 -15.32 0.76
CA PHE A 89 1.70 -14.44 -0.33
C PHE A 89 1.45 -15.10 -1.71
N LYS A 90 1.87 -16.35 -1.86
CA LYS A 90 1.65 -17.14 -3.09
C LYS A 90 0.16 -17.35 -3.39
N ASP A 91 -0.64 -17.66 -2.37
CA ASP A 91 -2.09 -17.82 -2.52
C ASP A 91 -2.75 -16.50 -2.92
N ASP A 92 -2.39 -15.40 -2.25
CA ASP A 92 -2.93 -14.08 -2.54
C ASP A 92 -2.60 -13.63 -3.98
N LEU A 93 -1.37 -13.83 -4.47
CA LEU A 93 -1.03 -13.48 -5.84
C LEU A 93 -1.81 -14.31 -6.86
N LYS A 94 -2.00 -15.62 -6.63
CA LYS A 94 -2.86 -16.43 -7.50
C LYS A 94 -4.30 -15.94 -7.54
N ARG A 95 -4.82 -15.44 -6.42
CA ARG A 95 -6.14 -14.85 -6.35
C ARG A 95 -6.22 -13.52 -7.09
N MET A 96 -5.14 -12.74 -7.05
CA MET A 96 -5.04 -11.46 -7.77
C MET A 96 -4.97 -11.64 -9.30
N GLU A 97 -4.59 -12.79 -9.81
CA GLU A 97 -4.66 -13.06 -11.27
C GLU A 97 -6.10 -13.01 -11.83
N TYR A 98 -7.12 -13.12 -10.98
CA TYR A 98 -8.52 -12.86 -11.37
C TYR A 98 -8.88 -11.37 -11.40
N LEU A 99 -7.98 -10.50 -10.92
CA LEU A 99 -8.06 -9.04 -10.94
C LEU A 99 -6.85 -8.45 -11.67
N PRO A 100 -6.63 -8.80 -12.96
CA PRO A 100 -5.37 -8.53 -13.65
C PRO A 100 -5.05 -7.03 -13.74
N GLY A 101 -3.76 -6.70 -13.69
CA GLY A 101 -3.26 -5.33 -13.85
C GLY A 101 -3.38 -4.47 -12.60
N ASN A 102 -3.87 -4.99 -11.49
CA ASN A 102 -3.99 -4.31 -10.21
C ASN A 102 -2.76 -4.54 -9.30
N PHE A 103 -2.78 -3.98 -8.11
CA PHE A 103 -1.67 -3.98 -7.17
C PHE A 103 -1.91 -4.93 -6.00
N TYR A 104 -0.82 -5.52 -5.50
CA TYR A 104 -0.78 -6.22 -4.22
C TYR A 104 0.27 -5.57 -3.34
N ASN A 105 -0.15 -4.92 -2.27
CA ASN A 105 0.69 -4.19 -1.33
C ASN A 105 0.95 -5.01 -0.06
N PHE A 106 2.16 -4.92 0.47
CA PHE A 106 2.49 -5.54 1.76
C PHE A 106 3.56 -4.75 2.52
N HIS A 107 3.50 -4.83 3.85
CA HIS A 107 4.57 -4.37 4.73
C HIS A 107 5.77 -5.30 4.59
N PRO A 108 6.98 -4.83 4.31
CA PRO A 108 8.16 -5.67 4.15
C PRO A 108 8.39 -6.64 5.31
N GLY A 109 8.03 -6.22 6.53
CA GLY A 109 8.07 -7.04 7.73
C GLY A 109 9.05 -6.54 8.76
N SER A 110 9.32 -7.40 9.75
CA SER A 110 10.18 -7.07 10.88
C SER A 110 11.20 -8.18 11.09
N HIS A 111 12.49 -7.82 11.11
CA HIS A 111 13.60 -8.77 11.20
C HIS A 111 13.81 -9.37 12.61
N VAL A 112 13.16 -8.84 13.63
CA VAL A 112 13.13 -9.37 15.00
C VAL A 112 14.51 -9.76 15.52
N GLY A 113 15.47 -8.81 15.47
CA GLY A 113 16.83 -8.97 16.00
C GLY A 113 17.84 -9.69 15.10
N GLN A 114 17.46 -10.15 13.89
CA GLN A 114 18.39 -10.78 12.94
C GLN A 114 19.29 -9.78 12.19
N GLY A 115 18.94 -8.48 12.22
CA GLY A 115 19.58 -7.43 11.46
C GLY A 115 18.87 -7.11 10.13
N ALA A 116 18.98 -5.88 9.69
CA ALA A 116 18.30 -5.38 8.47
C ALA A 116 18.77 -6.14 7.21
N GLU A 117 20.06 -6.38 7.04
CA GLU A 117 20.60 -7.12 5.88
C GLU A 117 20.01 -8.52 5.75
N ALA A 118 19.91 -9.26 6.86
CA ALA A 118 19.28 -10.58 6.87
C ALA A 118 17.79 -10.49 6.54
N GLY A 119 17.09 -9.49 7.09
CA GLY A 119 15.68 -9.24 6.79
C GLY A 119 15.45 -8.93 5.32
N ILE A 120 16.23 -8.06 4.72
CA ILE A 120 16.20 -7.68 3.29
C ILE A 120 16.39 -8.94 2.41
N SER A 121 17.41 -9.75 2.71
CA SER A 121 17.68 -10.98 1.96
C SER A 121 16.51 -11.96 2.02
N LEU A 122 15.94 -12.20 3.21
CA LEU A 122 14.81 -13.10 3.41
C LEU A 122 13.54 -12.63 2.67
N ILE A 123 13.28 -11.31 2.64
CA ILE A 123 12.15 -10.74 1.88
C ILE A 123 12.35 -10.98 0.38
N ALA A 124 13.53 -10.65 -0.14
CA ALA A 124 13.84 -10.81 -1.56
C ALA A 124 13.81 -12.30 -1.99
N GLU A 125 14.35 -13.21 -1.18
CA GLU A 125 14.26 -14.66 -1.40
C GLU A 125 12.80 -15.13 -1.49
N ALA A 126 11.96 -14.69 -0.54
CA ALA A 126 10.55 -15.04 -0.54
C ALA A 126 9.83 -14.49 -1.79
N MET A 127 10.15 -13.27 -2.21
CA MET A 127 9.60 -12.68 -3.44
C MET A 127 10.05 -13.46 -4.68
N ASN A 128 11.32 -13.86 -4.77
CA ASN A 128 11.86 -14.63 -5.90
C ASN A 128 11.27 -16.06 -5.97
N GLU A 129 10.92 -16.67 -4.83
CA GLU A 129 10.22 -17.95 -4.80
C GLU A 129 8.75 -17.86 -5.24
N VAL A 130 8.11 -16.71 -5.07
CA VAL A 130 6.66 -16.55 -5.25
C VAL A 130 6.30 -15.86 -6.56
N LEU A 131 7.09 -14.88 -7.01
CA LEU A 131 6.86 -14.15 -8.26
C LEU A 131 7.22 -14.98 -9.49
N TRP A 132 6.50 -14.76 -10.57
CA TRP A 132 6.79 -15.36 -11.88
C TRP A 132 6.64 -14.30 -12.99
N PRO A 133 7.35 -14.46 -14.14
CA PRO A 133 7.41 -13.43 -15.19
C PRO A 133 6.06 -13.04 -15.79
N GLU A 134 5.11 -13.96 -15.89
CA GLU A 134 3.79 -13.74 -16.49
C GLU A 134 2.77 -13.17 -15.50
N CYS A 135 3.14 -13.00 -14.22
CA CYS A 135 2.26 -12.41 -13.20
C CYS A 135 1.71 -11.08 -13.69
N GLN A 136 0.39 -10.92 -13.66
CA GLN A 136 -0.27 -9.67 -14.08
C GLN A 136 -0.44 -8.66 -12.94
N THR A 137 -0.15 -9.09 -11.73
CA THR A 137 -0.21 -8.26 -10.53
C THR A 137 1.15 -7.60 -10.27
N THR A 138 1.17 -6.29 -10.05
CA THR A 138 2.38 -5.62 -9.55
C THR A 138 2.38 -5.66 -8.03
N VAL A 139 3.44 -6.21 -7.45
CA VAL A 139 3.63 -6.29 -6.00
C VAL A 139 4.27 -5.01 -5.49
N LEU A 140 3.73 -4.41 -4.45
CA LEU A 140 4.20 -3.16 -3.88
C LEU A 140 4.83 -3.40 -2.50
N LEU A 141 6.07 -2.94 -2.35
CA LEU A 141 6.70 -2.76 -1.04
C LEU A 141 6.20 -1.45 -0.46
N GLU A 142 5.62 -1.49 0.72
CA GLU A 142 5.20 -0.27 1.40
C GLU A 142 6.37 0.37 2.14
N THR A 143 6.47 1.71 2.08
CA THR A 143 7.39 2.46 2.94
C THR A 143 6.89 2.41 4.39
N MET A 144 7.79 2.17 5.35
CA MET A 144 7.46 1.97 6.75
C MET A 144 7.98 3.10 7.64
N ALA A 145 7.43 3.19 8.85
CA ALA A 145 7.86 4.18 9.85
C ALA A 145 9.21 3.85 10.52
N GLY A 146 9.77 2.66 10.26
CA GLY A 146 11.01 2.21 10.92
C GLY A 146 10.82 1.91 12.40
N LYS A 147 9.64 1.43 12.79
CA LYS A 147 9.31 1.12 14.18
C LYS A 147 10.01 -0.18 14.62
N GLY A 148 10.86 -0.07 15.63
CA GLY A 148 11.56 -1.21 16.20
C GLY A 148 12.51 -1.88 15.20
N SER A 149 12.13 -3.02 14.65
CA SER A 149 12.92 -3.81 13.69
C SER A 149 12.20 -3.96 12.33
N GLU A 150 11.30 -3.04 12.00
CA GLU A 150 10.67 -2.98 10.68
C GLU A 150 11.70 -2.72 9.59
N ILE A 151 11.54 -3.38 8.44
CA ILE A 151 12.28 -3.13 7.20
C ILE A 151 11.44 -2.19 6.33
N GLY A 152 12.10 -1.31 5.58
CA GLY A 152 11.43 -0.34 4.71
C GLY A 152 11.25 1.03 5.35
N GLY A 153 11.90 1.27 6.50
CA GLY A 153 11.94 2.57 7.18
C GLY A 153 12.78 3.61 6.43
N THR A 154 13.62 3.20 5.49
CA THR A 154 14.37 4.08 4.60
C THR A 154 14.21 3.68 3.14
N PHE A 155 14.40 4.63 2.24
CA PHE A 155 14.35 4.35 0.79
C PHE A 155 15.47 3.40 0.36
N GLU A 156 16.61 3.42 1.02
CA GLU A 156 17.74 2.51 0.80
C GLU A 156 17.38 1.06 1.13
N GLU A 157 16.62 0.80 2.21
CA GLU A 157 16.16 -0.55 2.55
C GLU A 157 15.20 -1.09 1.49
N ILE A 158 14.25 -0.27 1.02
CA ILE A 158 13.35 -0.62 -0.10
C ILE A 158 14.16 -0.90 -1.36
N ARG A 159 15.11 -0.03 -1.69
CA ARG A 159 16.00 -0.19 -2.85
C ARG A 159 16.80 -1.50 -2.75
N ALA A 160 17.34 -1.82 -1.60
CA ALA A 160 18.12 -3.05 -1.39
C ALA A 160 17.28 -4.31 -1.65
N ILE A 161 15.99 -4.32 -1.26
CA ILE A 161 15.08 -5.43 -1.61
C ILE A 161 14.87 -5.47 -3.14
N LEU A 162 14.55 -4.34 -3.76
CA LEU A 162 14.30 -4.24 -5.21
C LEU A 162 15.50 -4.71 -6.05
N ASP A 163 16.72 -4.47 -5.58
CA ASP A 163 17.94 -4.89 -6.29
C ASP A 163 18.13 -6.41 -6.29
N LEU A 164 17.64 -7.10 -5.25
CA LEU A 164 17.74 -8.55 -5.08
C LEU A 164 16.58 -9.33 -5.71
N VAL A 165 15.49 -8.66 -6.10
CA VAL A 165 14.35 -9.32 -6.75
C VAL A 165 14.63 -9.56 -8.24
N ASP A 166 14.35 -10.78 -8.72
CA ASP A 166 14.58 -11.18 -10.12
C ASP A 166 13.54 -10.56 -11.08
N CYS A 167 12.25 -10.64 -10.75
CA CYS A 167 11.14 -10.10 -11.54
C CYS A 167 10.95 -8.60 -11.29
N LYS A 168 11.94 -7.78 -11.66
CA LYS A 168 11.99 -6.34 -11.36
C LYS A 168 10.84 -5.52 -11.95
N ASP A 169 10.28 -5.96 -13.06
CA ASP A 169 9.13 -5.34 -13.73
C ASP A 169 7.78 -5.63 -13.04
N LYS A 170 7.78 -6.57 -12.09
CA LYS A 170 6.60 -6.95 -11.30
C LYS A 170 6.57 -6.32 -9.92
N VAL A 171 7.55 -5.48 -9.57
CA VAL A 171 7.65 -4.90 -8.23
C VAL A 171 7.72 -3.38 -8.30
N GLY A 172 6.91 -2.75 -7.47
CA GLY A 172 6.88 -1.30 -7.27
C GLY A 172 6.85 -0.95 -5.78
N VAL A 173 6.50 0.28 -5.49
CA VAL A 173 6.46 0.84 -4.14
C VAL A 173 5.11 1.51 -3.89
N CYS A 174 4.59 1.34 -2.69
CA CYS A 174 3.53 2.15 -2.11
C CYS A 174 4.15 3.11 -1.10
N LEU A 175 3.94 4.41 -1.28
CA LEU A 175 4.40 5.42 -0.32
C LEU A 175 3.25 5.74 0.63
N ASP A 176 3.42 5.46 1.93
CA ASP A 176 2.51 5.93 2.96
C ASP A 176 3.02 7.25 3.56
N THR A 177 2.18 8.28 3.54
CA THR A 177 2.55 9.63 3.99
C THR A 177 2.78 9.71 5.50
N CYS A 178 2.02 8.96 6.31
CA CYS A 178 2.25 8.84 7.74
C CYS A 178 3.57 8.10 8.03
N HIS A 179 3.82 7.01 7.32
CA HIS A 179 5.03 6.20 7.53
C HIS A 179 6.32 6.98 7.19
N VAL A 180 6.37 7.63 6.03
CA VAL A 180 7.58 8.40 5.67
C VAL A 180 7.78 9.59 6.61
N TRP A 181 6.71 10.27 7.05
CA TRP A 181 6.79 11.32 8.06
C TRP A 181 7.33 10.79 9.40
N ASP A 182 6.74 9.72 9.90
CA ASP A 182 7.19 9.07 11.14
C ASP A 182 8.61 8.46 10.98
N GLY A 183 9.00 8.08 9.76
CA GLY A 183 10.34 7.62 9.40
C GLY A 183 11.41 8.71 9.30
N GLY A 184 10.99 9.99 9.29
CA GLY A 184 11.90 11.13 9.31
C GLY A 184 12.02 11.92 8.01
N TYR A 185 11.22 11.60 7.00
CA TYR A 185 11.15 12.37 5.75
C TYR A 185 10.18 13.55 5.91
N ASP A 186 10.69 14.77 5.89
CA ASP A 186 9.87 15.99 6.09
C ASP A 186 9.08 16.36 4.83
N ILE A 187 7.98 15.66 4.59
CA ILE A 187 7.04 15.92 3.50
C ILE A 187 6.20 17.19 3.72
N VAL A 188 6.30 17.82 4.89
CA VAL A 188 5.60 19.08 5.21
C VAL A 188 6.36 20.28 4.68
N ASN A 189 7.66 20.36 4.92
CA ASN A 189 8.46 21.52 4.55
C ASN A 189 9.32 21.27 3.31
N HIS A 190 9.62 20.01 2.98
CA HIS A 190 10.62 19.59 1.99
C HIS A 190 10.09 18.49 1.05
N LEU A 191 8.82 18.59 0.61
CA LEU A 191 8.20 17.57 -0.24
C LEU A 191 8.98 17.30 -1.54
N ASP A 192 9.42 18.37 -2.22
CA ASP A 192 10.18 18.26 -3.48
C ASP A 192 11.50 17.52 -3.26
N GLU A 193 12.23 17.84 -2.18
CA GLU A 193 13.49 17.20 -1.82
C GLU A 193 13.31 15.73 -1.47
N VAL A 194 12.23 15.39 -0.74
CA VAL A 194 11.89 13.99 -0.42
C VAL A 194 11.55 13.21 -1.68
N LEU A 195 10.78 13.79 -2.61
CA LEU A 195 10.48 13.14 -3.88
C LEU A 195 11.70 13.01 -4.79
N MET A 196 12.60 13.99 -4.80
CA MET A 196 13.89 13.89 -5.50
C MET A 196 14.78 12.81 -4.89
N GLU A 197 14.80 12.66 -3.57
CA GLU A 197 15.53 11.59 -2.89
C GLU A 197 14.92 10.23 -3.23
N PHE A 198 13.60 10.10 -3.21
CA PHE A 198 12.90 8.89 -3.66
C PHE A 198 13.27 8.53 -5.09
N ASP A 199 13.26 9.51 -6.00
CA ASP A 199 13.63 9.31 -7.41
C ASP A 199 15.10 8.86 -7.55
N ARG A 200 16.00 9.50 -6.84
CA ARG A 200 17.42 9.16 -6.86
C ARG A 200 17.71 7.75 -6.33
N VAL A 201 17.02 7.33 -5.27
CA VAL A 201 17.29 6.04 -4.59
C VAL A 201 16.51 4.89 -5.22
N ILE A 202 15.21 5.08 -5.48
CA ILE A 202 14.27 4.03 -5.91
C ILE A 202 13.91 4.18 -7.39
N GLY A 203 13.61 5.42 -7.83
CA GLY A 203 13.03 5.76 -9.12
C GLY A 203 11.52 6.05 -9.00
N LEU A 204 11.07 7.24 -9.44
CA LEU A 204 9.65 7.63 -9.39
C LEU A 204 8.74 6.76 -10.27
N GLU A 205 9.31 6.11 -11.27
CA GLU A 205 8.58 5.14 -12.12
C GLU A 205 8.12 3.90 -11.34
N ARG A 206 8.78 3.59 -10.21
CA ARG A 206 8.42 2.49 -9.31
C ARG A 206 7.35 2.86 -8.28
N LEU A 207 7.09 4.14 -8.08
CA LEU A 207 6.02 4.59 -7.20
C LEU A 207 4.66 4.33 -7.87
N CYS A 208 3.92 3.37 -7.36
CA CYS A 208 2.68 2.88 -7.96
C CYS A 208 1.41 3.34 -7.25
N SER A 209 1.46 3.52 -5.94
CA SER A 209 0.32 3.91 -5.10
C SER A 209 0.77 4.79 -3.95
N ILE A 210 -0.15 5.58 -3.42
CA ILE A 210 0.07 6.39 -2.22
C ILE A 210 -1.01 6.03 -1.19
N HIS A 211 -0.60 5.67 0.03
CA HIS A 211 -1.48 5.71 1.18
C HIS A 211 -1.46 7.13 1.74
N LEU A 212 -2.60 7.81 1.71
CA LEU A 212 -2.74 9.21 2.08
C LEU A 212 -3.28 9.30 3.49
N ASN A 213 -2.38 9.34 4.46
CA ASN A 213 -2.70 9.34 5.89
C ASN A 213 -1.98 10.49 6.60
N ASP A 214 -2.70 11.22 7.46
CA ASP A 214 -2.06 12.15 8.39
C ASP A 214 -1.46 11.40 9.59
N SER A 215 -0.58 12.01 10.35
CA SER A 215 0.07 11.36 11.49
C SER A 215 -0.29 12.03 12.82
N MET A 216 -0.58 11.20 13.83
CA MET A 216 -0.71 11.66 15.22
C MET A 216 0.62 12.10 15.83
N ASN A 217 1.75 11.76 15.21
CA ASN A 217 3.08 11.91 15.77
C ASN A 217 3.85 13.05 15.12
N PRO A 218 4.84 13.64 15.83
CA PRO A 218 5.80 14.54 15.21
C PRO A 218 6.74 13.79 14.26
N LEU A 219 7.43 14.53 13.40
CA LEU A 219 8.45 14.03 12.50
C LEU A 219 9.45 13.11 13.20
N ALA A 220 9.83 12.00 12.56
CA ALA A 220 10.81 11.02 13.05
C ALA A 220 10.42 10.32 14.38
N ALA A 221 9.13 10.15 14.62
CA ALA A 221 8.65 9.49 15.84
C ALA A 221 8.77 7.97 15.83
N HIS A 222 8.90 7.34 14.66
CA HIS A 222 8.96 5.89 14.44
C HIS A 222 7.83 5.11 15.13
N LYS A 223 6.55 5.54 14.89
CA LYS A 223 5.41 4.97 15.63
C LYS A 223 4.29 4.40 14.78
N ASP A 224 4.04 4.95 13.61
CA ASP A 224 2.91 4.56 12.77
C ASP A 224 1.55 4.66 13.50
N ARG A 225 0.95 5.86 13.47
CA ARG A 225 -0.38 6.15 13.99
C ARG A 225 -1.08 7.14 13.09
N HIS A 226 -1.97 6.62 12.25
CA HIS A 226 -2.75 7.43 11.33
C HIS A 226 -3.70 8.37 12.07
N GLN A 227 -3.86 9.58 11.53
CA GLN A 227 -4.84 10.56 11.91
C GLN A 227 -5.71 10.92 10.69
N LYS A 228 -6.87 11.50 10.92
CA LYS A 228 -7.72 12.05 9.88
C LYS A 228 -7.01 13.17 9.15
N LEU A 229 -7.30 13.32 7.86
CA LEU A 229 -6.65 14.33 7.01
C LEU A 229 -6.81 15.73 7.57
N GLY A 230 -5.68 16.39 7.79
CA GLY A 230 -5.62 17.76 8.33
C GLY A 230 -5.79 17.90 9.84
N GLU A 231 -6.00 16.80 10.56
CA GLU A 231 -6.13 16.80 12.02
C GLU A 231 -4.84 16.33 12.74
N GLY A 232 -3.80 15.97 11.98
CA GLY A 232 -2.52 15.49 12.48
C GLY A 232 -1.37 16.49 12.34
N ASN A 233 -0.15 15.97 12.44
CA ASN A 233 1.07 16.77 12.40
C ASN A 233 1.56 17.06 10.97
N ILE A 234 1.07 16.35 9.97
CA ILE A 234 1.34 16.66 8.56
C ILE A 234 0.44 17.83 8.11
N GLY A 235 -0.85 17.76 8.41
CA GLY A 235 -1.81 18.84 8.23
C GLY A 235 -2.33 19.02 6.81
N ALA A 236 -3.47 19.70 6.69
CA ALA A 236 -4.23 19.83 5.45
C ALA A 236 -3.44 20.48 4.29
N GLU A 237 -2.65 21.53 4.59
CA GLU A 237 -1.89 22.23 3.54
C GLU A 237 -0.78 21.36 2.92
N ALA A 238 -0.13 20.51 3.71
CA ALA A 238 0.85 19.57 3.18
C ALA A 238 0.15 18.46 2.40
N MET A 239 -0.96 17.91 2.91
CA MET A 239 -1.78 16.93 2.19
C MET A 239 -2.24 17.46 0.84
N LYS A 240 -2.69 18.71 0.78
CA LYS A 240 -3.05 19.36 -0.47
C LYS A 240 -1.89 19.45 -1.45
N ARG A 241 -0.69 19.85 -1.00
CA ARG A 241 0.51 19.85 -1.85
C ARG A 241 0.86 18.47 -2.38
N ILE A 242 0.72 17.43 -1.54
CA ILE A 242 0.97 16.04 -1.94
C ILE A 242 0.03 15.60 -3.07
N VAL A 243 -1.28 15.76 -2.90
CA VAL A 243 -2.26 15.28 -3.90
C VAL A 243 -2.24 16.07 -5.20
N THR A 244 -1.76 17.33 -5.17
CA THR A 244 -1.63 18.18 -6.36
C THR A 244 -0.24 18.13 -6.99
N HIS A 245 0.71 17.38 -6.42
CA HIS A 245 2.07 17.33 -6.91
C HIS A 245 2.17 16.62 -8.27
N PRO A 246 2.79 17.21 -9.31
CA PRO A 246 2.83 16.65 -10.66
C PRO A 246 3.43 15.25 -10.76
N ALA A 247 4.46 14.94 -9.95
CA ALA A 247 5.11 13.62 -9.93
C ALA A 247 4.20 12.49 -9.41
N LEU A 248 3.12 12.84 -8.70
CA LEU A 248 2.17 11.89 -8.11
C LEU A 248 0.88 11.77 -8.93
N TYR A 249 0.76 12.57 -10.00
CA TYR A 249 -0.44 12.55 -10.85
C TYR A 249 -0.71 11.18 -11.47
N GLY A 250 -1.98 10.79 -11.47
CA GLY A 250 -2.44 9.51 -12.05
C GLY A 250 -2.20 8.28 -11.20
N LYS A 251 -1.57 8.42 -10.03
CA LYS A 251 -1.43 7.32 -9.07
C LYS A 251 -2.67 7.22 -8.18
N PRO A 252 -3.11 6.02 -7.76
CA PRO A 252 -4.17 5.87 -6.78
C PRO A 252 -3.74 6.36 -5.40
N PHE A 253 -4.58 7.19 -4.79
CA PHE A 253 -4.47 7.62 -3.39
C PHE A 253 -5.49 6.83 -2.55
N ILE A 254 -5.04 6.18 -1.50
CA ILE A 254 -5.85 5.36 -0.60
C ILE A 254 -5.81 5.94 0.81
N LEU A 255 -6.99 6.16 1.37
CA LEU A 255 -7.18 6.61 2.74
C LEU A 255 -7.26 5.39 3.67
N GLU A 256 -6.46 5.41 4.73
CA GLU A 256 -6.52 4.44 5.84
C GLU A 256 -6.67 5.16 7.18
N THR A 257 -7.20 6.36 7.11
CA THR A 257 -7.47 7.23 8.26
C THR A 257 -8.49 6.60 9.21
N PRO A 258 -8.48 6.94 10.51
CA PRO A 258 -9.38 6.36 11.50
C PRO A 258 -10.81 6.91 11.37
N ASN A 259 -11.47 6.54 10.27
CA ASN A 259 -12.82 7.00 9.92
C ASN A 259 -13.80 5.83 9.77
N GLU A 260 -15.07 6.16 9.93
CA GLU A 260 -16.19 5.39 9.42
C GLU A 260 -16.60 5.93 8.03
N ASP A 261 -17.56 5.28 7.37
CA ASP A 261 -17.98 5.59 6.00
C ASP A 261 -18.26 7.08 5.75
N GLU A 262 -18.98 7.76 6.67
CA GLU A 262 -19.26 9.21 6.56
C GLU A 262 -17.99 10.06 6.60
N GLY A 263 -17.01 9.65 7.40
CA GLY A 263 -15.73 10.34 7.49
C GLY A 263 -14.93 10.19 6.20
N TYR A 264 -14.86 8.97 5.66
CA TYR A 264 -14.22 8.73 4.36
C TYR A 264 -14.89 9.50 3.22
N ALA A 265 -16.22 9.55 3.17
CA ALA A 265 -16.92 10.34 2.16
C ALA A 265 -16.57 11.84 2.23
N LYS A 266 -16.43 12.38 3.44
CA LYS A 266 -16.00 13.78 3.67
C LYS A 266 -14.55 14.02 3.24
N GLU A 267 -13.63 13.12 3.59
CA GLU A 267 -12.22 13.23 3.20
C GLU A 267 -12.04 13.07 1.68
N ILE A 268 -12.74 12.14 1.04
CA ILE A 268 -12.73 11.97 -0.42
C ILE A 268 -13.25 13.25 -1.11
N ALA A 269 -14.34 13.83 -0.61
CA ALA A 269 -14.88 15.08 -1.13
C ALA A 269 -13.90 16.24 -0.96
N LEU A 270 -13.30 16.37 0.24
CA LEU A 270 -12.29 17.38 0.55
C LEU A 270 -11.07 17.29 -0.37
N VAL A 271 -10.53 16.09 -0.58
CA VAL A 271 -9.37 15.89 -1.46
C VAL A 271 -9.73 16.23 -2.92
N LYS A 272 -10.95 15.91 -3.37
CA LYS A 272 -11.43 16.29 -4.72
C LYS A 272 -11.58 17.80 -4.92
N GLU A 273 -11.81 18.55 -3.87
CA GLU A 273 -11.83 20.03 -3.94
C GLU A 273 -10.43 20.64 -4.10
N TRP A 274 -9.38 19.89 -3.78
CA TRP A 274 -7.99 20.36 -3.88
C TRP A 274 -7.37 20.20 -5.28
N VAL A 275 -7.96 19.34 -6.15
CA VAL A 275 -7.38 18.92 -7.45
C VAL A 275 -8.17 19.40 -8.68
#